data_68084f3272e01ff69080950cdae63e00
#
_entry.id   68084f3272e01ff69080950cdae63e00
#
_cell.length_a   1.000
_cell.length_b   1.000
_cell.length_c   1.000
_cell.angle_alpha   90.00
_cell.angle_beta   90.00
_cell.angle_gamma   90.00
#
_symmetry.space_group_name_H-M   'P 1'
#
loop_
_entity.id
_entity.type
_entity.pdbx_description
1 polymer ?
#
loop_
_entity_poly.entity_id
_entity_poly.type
_entity_poly.pdbx_seq_one_letter_code
_entity_poly.pdbx_strand_id
1 'polypeptide(L)'
;FDSIAYNDSYFGGDATYIGYPTADGTPGNLISIDAGYAISAKSEYKDVAWEFLRQFFTEEYQSDERYVYSIPVNINAYNARIKKAMTPEYETDENGNYKLDADGNKIPVPRMSYGTPDGVVDVYALTQEQADKLYAVITSTSALYDFSSDSIFDIVKEQSQAYFSGQKTAEDVAKLVQSKANIYVNEQR
;
A
#
# COMPACT_ATOMS: atom_id res chain seq x y z
N PHE A 1 0.16 2.13 -6.36
CA PHE A 1 1.45 2.48 -6.94
C PHE A 1 1.88 3.90 -6.54
N ASP A 2 0.96 4.84 -6.47
CA ASP A 2 1.28 6.26 -6.23
C ASP A 2 1.56 6.61 -4.75
N SER A 3 1.40 5.67 -3.81
CA SER A 3 1.56 5.91 -2.37
C SER A 3 2.95 6.41 -1.97
N ILE A 4 4.01 5.90 -2.61
CA ILE A 4 5.39 6.36 -2.34
C ILE A 4 5.57 7.81 -2.79
N ALA A 5 5.14 8.14 -4.01
CA ALA A 5 5.24 9.51 -4.52
C ALA A 5 4.36 10.49 -3.72
N TYR A 6 3.17 10.03 -3.27
CA TYR A 6 2.33 10.81 -2.39
C TYR A 6 3.03 11.12 -1.05
N ASN A 7 3.59 10.10 -0.39
CA ASN A 7 4.28 10.29 0.87
C ASN A 7 5.50 11.20 0.72
N ASP A 8 6.29 10.99 -0.33
CA ASP A 8 7.44 11.85 -0.61
C ASP A 8 7.00 13.31 -0.84
N SER A 9 5.91 13.53 -1.58
CA SER A 9 5.38 14.88 -1.82
C SER A 9 4.79 15.50 -0.54
N TYR A 10 4.04 14.72 0.26
CA TYR A 10 3.37 15.21 1.46
C TYR A 10 4.34 15.54 2.60
N PHE A 11 5.38 14.70 2.78
CA PHE A 11 6.37 14.87 3.85
C PHE A 11 7.64 15.62 3.41
N GLY A 12 7.67 16.18 2.20
CA GLY A 12 8.77 17.01 1.70
C GLY A 12 10.02 16.23 1.27
N GLY A 13 9.88 14.99 0.87
CA GLY A 13 11.00 14.17 0.36
C GLY A 13 11.20 12.88 1.16
N ASP A 14 12.32 12.49 1.52
CA ASP A 14 12.83 11.28 2.16
C ASP A 14 11.97 10.57 3.23
N ALA A 15 10.90 9.88 2.81
CA ALA A 15 10.22 8.93 3.68
C ALA A 15 10.98 7.60 3.73
N THR A 16 11.26 7.10 4.94
CA THR A 16 11.86 5.78 5.17
C THR A 16 10.78 4.77 5.57
N TYR A 17 10.72 3.66 4.86
CA TYR A 17 9.72 2.60 5.09
C TYR A 17 10.37 1.47 5.91
N ILE A 18 10.09 1.44 7.20
CA ILE A 18 10.66 0.47 8.15
C ILE A 18 9.70 -0.67 8.51
N GLY A 19 8.43 -0.59 8.09
CA GLY A 19 7.40 -1.55 8.49
C GLY A 19 7.05 -1.46 9.98
N TYR A 20 6.41 -2.51 10.49
CA TYR A 20 6.12 -2.63 11.92
C TYR A 20 7.36 -2.99 12.71
N PRO A 21 7.48 -2.53 13.96
CA PRO A 21 8.58 -2.92 14.85
C PRO A 21 8.61 -4.43 15.07
N THR A 22 9.78 -5.03 14.91
CA THR A 22 10.04 -6.45 15.18
C THR A 22 11.06 -6.59 16.31
N ALA A 23 11.03 -7.72 17.02
CA ALA A 23 11.90 -7.93 18.16
C ALA A 23 13.40 -8.03 17.79
N ASP A 24 13.70 -8.41 16.56
CA ASP A 24 15.06 -8.57 16.02
C ASP A 24 15.53 -7.39 15.17
N GLY A 25 14.68 -6.34 15.04
CA GLY A 25 14.99 -5.14 14.25
C GLY A 25 14.92 -5.32 12.74
N THR A 26 14.41 -6.44 12.25
CA THR A 26 14.17 -6.63 10.82
C THR A 26 12.95 -5.83 10.35
N PRO A 27 12.85 -5.45 9.06
CA PRO A 27 11.66 -4.79 8.53
C PRO A 27 10.41 -5.66 8.69
N GLY A 28 9.41 -5.17 9.40
CA GLY A 28 8.14 -5.85 9.65
C GLY A 28 7.05 -5.49 8.63
N ASN A 29 7.37 -5.56 7.34
CA ASN A 29 6.36 -5.28 6.31
C ASN A 29 5.35 -6.41 6.20
N LEU A 30 4.07 -6.04 6.21
CA LEU A 30 2.95 -6.97 6.12
C LEU A 30 2.21 -6.78 4.80
N ILE A 31 1.61 -7.83 4.29
CA ILE A 31 0.72 -7.79 3.12
C ILE A 31 -0.67 -8.26 3.51
N SER A 32 -1.69 -7.56 3.05
CA SER A 32 -3.08 -8.02 3.09
C SER A 32 -3.49 -8.60 1.74
N ILE A 33 -4.38 -9.58 1.77
CA ILE A 33 -4.98 -10.16 0.57
C ILE A 33 -6.37 -9.54 0.40
N ASP A 34 -6.57 -8.78 -0.69
CA ASP A 34 -7.85 -8.15 -0.98
C ASP A 34 -8.93 -9.15 -1.36
N ALA A 35 -8.56 -10.15 -2.16
CA ALA A 35 -9.49 -11.17 -2.62
C ALA A 35 -8.83 -12.54 -2.66
N GLY A 36 -9.53 -13.53 -2.13
CA GLY A 36 -9.16 -14.93 -2.22
C GLY A 36 -10.26 -15.72 -2.91
N TYR A 37 -9.89 -16.68 -3.73
CA TYR A 37 -10.82 -17.56 -4.44
C TYR A 37 -10.59 -19.00 -4.02
N ALA A 38 -11.67 -19.76 -3.88
CA ALA A 38 -11.61 -21.17 -3.56
C ALA A 38 -12.61 -21.98 -4.41
N ILE A 39 -12.21 -23.19 -4.76
CA ILE A 39 -13.09 -24.16 -5.42
C ILE A 39 -13.52 -25.17 -4.36
N SER A 40 -14.83 -25.40 -4.25
CA SER A 40 -15.35 -26.41 -3.31
C SER A 40 -14.73 -27.78 -3.60
N ALA A 41 -14.20 -28.43 -2.57
CA ALA A 41 -13.68 -29.79 -2.69
C ALA A 41 -14.73 -30.81 -3.18
N LYS A 42 -16.04 -30.51 -2.94
CA LYS A 42 -17.16 -31.34 -3.34
C LYS A 42 -17.69 -31.03 -4.75
N SER A 43 -17.15 -30.03 -5.45
CA SER A 43 -17.57 -29.70 -6.81
C SER A 43 -17.22 -30.84 -7.76
N GLU A 44 -18.16 -31.23 -8.59
CA GLU A 44 -17.96 -32.17 -9.72
C GLU A 44 -17.34 -31.47 -10.95
N TYR A 45 -17.34 -30.12 -10.98
CA TYR A 45 -16.90 -29.28 -12.10
C TYR A 45 -15.67 -28.43 -11.73
N LYS A 46 -14.68 -29.04 -11.07
CA LYS A 46 -13.50 -28.30 -10.61
C LYS A 46 -12.70 -27.68 -11.75
N ASP A 47 -12.58 -28.41 -12.86
CA ASP A 47 -11.84 -27.94 -14.04
C ASP A 47 -12.53 -26.73 -14.67
N VAL A 48 -13.85 -26.75 -14.78
CA VAL A 48 -14.63 -25.60 -15.30
C VAL A 48 -14.52 -24.40 -14.35
N ALA A 49 -14.61 -24.64 -13.04
CA ALA A 49 -14.43 -23.61 -12.03
C ALA A 49 -13.04 -23.00 -12.10
N TRP A 50 -12.00 -23.83 -12.30
CA TRP A 50 -10.63 -23.34 -12.48
C TRP A 50 -10.48 -22.51 -13.76
N GLU A 51 -11.03 -22.94 -14.90
CA GLU A 51 -10.99 -22.18 -16.15
C GLU A 51 -11.63 -20.80 -15.99
N PHE A 52 -12.67 -20.67 -15.16
CA PHE A 52 -13.26 -19.38 -14.82
C PHE A 52 -12.33 -18.57 -13.91
N LEU A 53 -11.85 -19.17 -12.81
CA LEU A 53 -11.06 -18.45 -11.81
C LEU A 53 -9.70 -17.96 -12.36
N ARG A 54 -9.06 -18.75 -13.20
CA ARG A 54 -7.75 -18.37 -13.76
C ARG A 54 -7.79 -17.08 -14.59
N GLN A 55 -8.96 -16.65 -15.07
CA GLN A 55 -9.10 -15.38 -15.78
C GLN A 55 -8.74 -14.18 -14.91
N PHE A 56 -9.00 -14.25 -13.59
CA PHE A 56 -8.65 -13.22 -12.64
C PHE A 56 -7.13 -13.06 -12.40
N PHE A 57 -6.33 -14.04 -12.84
CA PHE A 57 -4.87 -14.04 -12.70
C PHE A 57 -4.14 -13.73 -14.01
N THR A 58 -4.88 -13.46 -15.09
CA THR A 58 -4.28 -13.08 -16.38
C THR A 58 -3.65 -11.68 -16.32
N GLU A 59 -2.63 -11.45 -17.16
CA GLU A 59 -2.03 -10.14 -17.30
C GLU A 59 -3.07 -9.10 -17.73
N GLU A 60 -3.94 -9.45 -18.69
CA GLU A 60 -4.99 -8.57 -19.18
C GLU A 60 -5.92 -8.09 -18.05
N TYR A 61 -6.43 -9.01 -17.23
CA TYR A 61 -7.32 -8.66 -16.13
C TYR A 61 -6.61 -7.84 -15.06
N GLN A 62 -5.40 -8.26 -14.66
CA GLN A 62 -4.68 -7.63 -13.55
C GLN A 62 -3.97 -6.33 -13.91
N SER A 63 -3.77 -6.05 -15.20
CA SER A 63 -3.25 -4.75 -15.65
C SER A 63 -4.31 -3.64 -15.62
N ASP A 64 -5.59 -4.00 -15.62
CA ASP A 64 -6.68 -3.04 -15.63
C ASP A 64 -7.00 -2.54 -14.21
N GLU A 65 -6.68 -1.27 -13.96
CA GLU A 65 -6.89 -0.62 -12.66
C GLU A 65 -8.37 -0.51 -12.26
N ARG A 66 -9.30 -0.72 -13.19
CA ARG A 66 -10.75 -0.75 -12.90
C ARG A 66 -11.16 -2.03 -12.17
N TYR A 67 -10.40 -3.12 -12.35
CA TYR A 67 -10.69 -4.42 -11.74
C TYR A 67 -9.77 -4.72 -10.55
N VAL A 68 -8.53 -4.27 -10.60
CA VAL A 68 -7.53 -4.53 -9.57
C VAL A 68 -6.91 -3.22 -9.11
N TYR A 69 -7.37 -2.69 -7.98
CA TYR A 69 -6.83 -1.46 -7.39
C TYR A 69 -5.50 -1.70 -6.67
N SER A 70 -5.36 -2.86 -6.05
CA SER A 70 -4.19 -3.26 -5.29
C SER A 70 -3.02 -3.68 -6.19
N ILE A 71 -1.95 -4.16 -5.58
CA ILE A 71 -0.80 -4.67 -6.29
C ILE A 71 -1.17 -6.01 -6.95
N PRO A 72 -1.02 -6.12 -8.28
CA PRO A 72 -1.32 -7.36 -8.97
C PRO A 72 -0.36 -8.47 -8.57
N VAL A 73 -0.86 -9.71 -8.47
CA VAL A 73 -0.02 -10.89 -8.23
C VAL A 73 0.64 -11.41 -9.51
N ASN A 74 0.15 -11.01 -10.68
CA ASN A 74 0.78 -11.31 -11.95
C ASN A 74 1.94 -10.34 -12.20
N ILE A 75 3.15 -10.87 -12.33
CA ILE A 75 4.37 -10.05 -12.46
C ILE A 75 4.40 -9.20 -13.74
N ASN A 76 3.83 -9.70 -14.84
CA ASN A 76 3.76 -8.93 -16.08
C ASN A 76 2.81 -7.75 -15.93
N ALA A 77 1.66 -7.97 -15.26
CA ALA A 77 0.73 -6.90 -14.93
C ALA A 77 1.36 -5.86 -13.99
N TYR A 78 2.12 -6.31 -12.98
CA TYR A 78 2.89 -5.40 -12.12
C TYR A 78 3.86 -4.55 -12.93
N ASN A 79 4.67 -5.19 -13.80
CA ASN A 79 5.65 -4.48 -14.64
C ASN A 79 4.99 -3.50 -15.62
N ALA A 80 3.84 -3.86 -16.20
CA ALA A 80 3.09 -2.97 -17.07
C ALA A 80 2.57 -1.74 -16.30
N ARG A 81 2.02 -1.95 -15.10
CA ARG A 81 1.46 -0.88 -14.27
C ARG A 81 2.55 0.04 -13.71
N ILE A 82 3.69 -0.51 -13.25
CA ILE A 82 4.80 0.35 -12.78
C ILE A 82 5.38 1.18 -13.92
N LYS A 83 5.53 0.61 -15.13
CA LYS A 83 5.94 1.34 -16.30
C LYS A 83 4.98 2.48 -16.64
N LYS A 84 3.67 2.23 -16.57
CA LYS A 84 2.65 3.27 -16.76
C LYS A 84 2.76 4.35 -15.69
N ALA A 85 2.95 3.97 -14.41
CA ALA A 85 3.10 4.90 -13.31
C ALA A 85 4.35 5.78 -13.44
N MET A 86 5.42 5.29 -14.06
CA MET A 86 6.66 6.02 -14.33
C MET A 86 6.61 6.86 -15.60
N THR A 87 5.57 6.74 -16.42
CA THR A 87 5.47 7.48 -17.69
C THR A 87 4.85 8.86 -17.41
N PRO A 88 5.60 9.96 -17.55
CA PRO A 88 5.06 11.30 -17.33
C PRO A 88 4.09 11.71 -18.44
N GLU A 89 3.03 12.36 -18.05
CA GLU A 89 2.10 13.04 -18.96
C GLU A 89 2.35 14.55 -18.90
N TYR A 90 2.09 15.26 -20.00
CA TYR A 90 2.33 16.69 -20.12
C TYR A 90 1.10 17.38 -20.72
N GLU A 91 0.84 18.61 -20.28
CA GLU A 91 -0.23 19.41 -20.85
C GLU A 91 -0.02 19.65 -22.36
N THR A 92 -1.13 19.61 -23.10
CA THR A 92 -1.17 19.93 -24.51
C THR A 92 -2.19 21.03 -24.80
N ASP A 93 -1.98 21.77 -25.90
CA ASP A 93 -2.96 22.70 -26.46
C ASP A 93 -4.02 21.95 -27.31
N GLU A 94 -4.95 22.71 -27.90
CA GLU A 94 -6.03 22.16 -28.75
C GLU A 94 -5.52 21.47 -30.02
N ASN A 95 -4.28 21.75 -30.42
CA ASN A 95 -3.62 21.15 -31.61
C ASN A 95 -2.74 19.96 -31.25
N GLY A 96 -2.65 19.60 -29.93
CA GLY A 96 -1.81 18.50 -29.44
C GLY A 96 -0.34 18.86 -29.21
N ASN A 97 0.04 20.15 -29.29
CA ASN A 97 1.40 20.59 -28.97
C ASN A 97 1.56 20.71 -27.45
N TYR A 98 2.74 20.36 -26.93
CA TYR A 98 3.02 20.52 -25.49
C TYR A 98 3.00 22.00 -25.08
N LYS A 99 2.32 22.29 -23.98
CA LYS A 99 2.43 23.59 -23.31
C LYS A 99 3.77 23.67 -22.58
N LEU A 100 4.36 24.86 -22.60
CA LEU A 100 5.63 25.12 -21.93
C LEU A 100 5.45 26.13 -20.81
N ASP A 101 6.24 25.97 -19.75
CA ASP A 101 6.37 26.96 -18.69
C ASP A 101 7.23 28.17 -19.12
N ALA A 102 7.48 29.11 -18.21
CA ALA A 102 8.27 30.30 -18.48
C ALA A 102 9.75 30.00 -18.81
N ASP A 103 10.26 28.86 -18.41
CA ASP A 103 11.62 28.40 -18.65
C ASP A 103 11.74 27.51 -19.90
N GLY A 104 10.63 27.26 -20.59
CA GLY A 104 10.57 26.44 -21.81
C GLY A 104 10.47 24.93 -21.57
N ASN A 105 10.20 24.49 -20.34
CA ASN A 105 9.97 23.08 -20.02
C ASN A 105 8.52 22.70 -20.25
N LYS A 106 8.26 21.44 -20.59
CA LYS A 106 6.91 20.90 -20.68
C LYS A 106 6.23 20.93 -19.31
N ILE A 107 5.00 21.39 -19.24
CA ILE A 107 4.20 21.42 -18.00
C ILE A 107 3.71 19.99 -17.68
N PRO A 108 4.17 19.37 -16.58
CA PRO A 108 3.74 18.02 -16.24
C PRO A 108 2.29 18.01 -15.74
N VAL A 109 1.55 16.95 -16.07
CA VAL A 109 0.20 16.69 -15.56
C VAL A 109 0.33 15.78 -14.33
N PRO A 110 -0.24 16.16 -13.17
CA PRO A 110 -0.27 15.26 -12.03
C PRO A 110 -1.14 14.02 -12.34
N ARG A 111 -0.65 12.86 -11.95
CA ARG A 111 -1.41 11.61 -12.03
C ARG A 111 -2.60 11.61 -11.07
N MET A 112 -2.41 12.19 -9.91
CA MET A 112 -3.42 12.35 -8.86
C MET A 112 -3.17 13.63 -8.09
N SER A 113 -4.24 14.21 -7.53
CA SER A 113 -4.16 15.37 -6.65
C SER A 113 -4.98 15.10 -5.39
N TYR A 114 -4.41 15.32 -4.22
CA TYR A 114 -5.05 15.08 -2.93
C TYR A 114 -5.24 16.39 -2.19
N GLY A 115 -6.47 16.66 -1.76
CA GLY A 115 -6.75 17.74 -0.83
C GLY A 115 -6.26 17.40 0.58
N THR A 116 -5.48 18.30 1.17
CA THR A 116 -5.00 18.22 2.55
C THR A 116 -5.41 19.46 3.32
N PRO A 117 -5.34 19.48 4.66
CA PRO A 117 -5.61 20.69 5.44
C PRO A 117 -4.71 21.88 5.05
N ASP A 118 -3.51 21.61 4.55
CA ASP A 118 -2.50 22.61 4.19
C ASP A 118 -2.55 23.00 2.69
N GLY A 119 -3.45 22.39 1.90
CA GLY A 119 -3.61 22.67 0.47
C GLY A 119 -3.77 21.43 -0.38
N VAL A 120 -3.28 21.47 -1.61
CA VAL A 120 -3.31 20.35 -2.55
C VAL A 120 -1.91 19.76 -2.69
N VAL A 121 -1.81 18.44 -2.61
CA VAL A 121 -0.59 17.68 -2.91
C VAL A 121 -0.76 16.99 -4.25
N ASP A 122 0.03 17.39 -5.21
CA ASP A 122 0.09 16.80 -6.54
C ASP A 122 1.09 15.64 -6.58
N VAL A 123 0.66 14.52 -7.15
CA VAL A 123 1.47 13.32 -7.35
C VAL A 123 1.73 13.14 -8.84
N TYR A 124 2.98 13.20 -9.23
CA TYR A 124 3.41 13.06 -10.62
C TYR A 124 3.87 11.62 -10.93
N ALA A 125 4.37 11.42 -12.14
CA ALA A 125 4.94 10.13 -12.52
C ALA A 125 6.05 9.71 -11.57
N LEU A 126 6.08 8.42 -11.21
CA LEU A 126 7.10 7.86 -10.33
C LEU A 126 8.50 7.99 -10.93
N THR A 127 9.45 8.35 -10.10
CA THR A 127 10.86 8.23 -10.42
C THR A 127 11.31 6.76 -10.34
N GLN A 128 12.48 6.44 -10.91
CA GLN A 128 13.07 5.11 -10.76
C GLN A 128 13.32 4.77 -9.28
N GLU A 129 13.82 5.73 -8.50
CA GLU A 129 14.06 5.54 -7.07
C GLU A 129 12.78 5.19 -6.30
N GLN A 130 11.67 5.87 -6.60
CA GLN A 130 10.38 5.59 -5.98
C GLN A 130 9.84 4.20 -6.38
N ALA A 131 10.02 3.81 -7.64
CA ALA A 131 9.67 2.48 -8.10
C ALA A 131 10.49 1.39 -7.41
N ASP A 132 11.79 1.61 -7.22
CA ASP A 132 12.69 0.69 -6.51
C ASP A 132 12.34 0.61 -5.02
N LYS A 133 12.01 1.73 -4.37
CA LYS A 133 11.52 1.76 -2.98
C LYS A 133 10.23 0.94 -2.85
N LEU A 134 9.26 1.12 -3.77
CA LEU A 134 8.01 0.34 -3.76
C LEU A 134 8.29 -1.15 -3.88
N TYR A 135 9.13 -1.54 -4.83
CA TYR A 135 9.51 -2.94 -5.04
C TYR A 135 10.20 -3.53 -3.81
N ALA A 136 11.10 -2.79 -3.16
CA ALA A 136 11.76 -3.21 -1.94
C ALA A 136 10.77 -3.43 -0.78
N VAL A 137 9.78 -2.55 -0.60
CA VAL A 137 8.72 -2.73 0.40
C VAL A 137 7.91 -3.99 0.13
N ILE A 138 7.49 -4.23 -1.12
CA ILE A 138 6.73 -5.42 -1.52
C ILE A 138 7.52 -6.70 -1.25
N THR A 139 8.79 -6.72 -1.66
CA THR A 139 9.63 -7.93 -1.56
C THR A 139 10.17 -8.21 -0.16
N SER A 140 10.17 -7.21 0.72
CA SER A 140 10.54 -7.36 2.13
C SER A 140 9.38 -7.79 3.04
N THR A 141 8.21 -8.08 2.46
CA THR A 141 7.05 -8.57 3.23
C THR A 141 7.37 -9.90 3.90
N SER A 142 7.18 -9.96 5.22
CA SER A 142 7.54 -11.12 6.05
C SER A 142 6.33 -11.92 6.53
N ALA A 143 5.12 -11.34 6.53
CA ALA A 143 3.92 -12.00 7.00
C ALA A 143 2.65 -11.43 6.36
N LEU A 144 1.56 -12.19 6.46
CA LEU A 144 0.22 -11.71 6.11
C LEU A 144 -0.33 -10.85 7.27
N TYR A 145 -0.96 -9.76 6.89
CA TYR A 145 -1.80 -9.01 7.81
C TYR A 145 -3.16 -9.69 7.93
N ASP A 146 -3.48 -10.15 9.14
CA ASP A 146 -4.78 -10.72 9.44
C ASP A 146 -5.61 -9.70 10.23
N PHE A 147 -6.72 -9.26 9.63
CA PHE A 147 -7.67 -8.34 10.26
C PHE A 147 -8.45 -8.96 11.44
N SER A 148 -8.26 -10.24 11.72
CA SER A 148 -8.97 -10.94 12.80
C SER A 148 -8.56 -10.49 14.23
N SER A 149 -7.57 -9.63 14.35
CA SER A 149 -7.06 -9.14 15.65
C SER A 149 -7.51 -7.73 16.04
N ASP A 150 -8.71 -7.31 15.66
CA ASP A 150 -9.27 -6.00 16.04
C ASP A 150 -9.19 -5.75 17.55
N SER A 151 -9.41 -6.79 18.37
CA SER A 151 -9.34 -6.70 19.83
C SER A 151 -7.94 -6.34 20.36
N ILE A 152 -6.86 -6.83 19.72
CA ILE A 152 -5.49 -6.44 20.12
C ILE A 152 -5.23 -4.99 19.70
N PHE A 153 -5.67 -4.60 18.52
CA PHE A 153 -5.55 -3.23 18.06
C PHE A 153 -6.32 -2.26 18.95
N ASP A 154 -7.52 -2.63 19.40
CA ASP A 154 -8.30 -1.84 20.35
C ASP A 154 -7.58 -1.68 21.71
N ILE A 155 -6.92 -2.74 22.20
CA ILE A 155 -6.07 -2.66 23.41
C ILE A 155 -4.95 -1.62 23.19
N VAL A 156 -4.25 -1.67 22.05
CA VAL A 156 -3.19 -0.71 21.71
C VAL A 156 -3.75 0.71 21.68
N LYS A 157 -4.84 0.93 20.96
CA LYS A 157 -5.49 2.22 20.79
C LYS A 157 -5.93 2.82 22.13
N GLU A 158 -6.58 2.03 22.98
CA GLU A 158 -7.04 2.46 24.31
C GLU A 158 -5.87 2.88 25.21
N GLN A 159 -4.83 2.05 25.29
CA GLN A 159 -3.69 2.33 26.18
C GLN A 159 -2.81 3.48 25.67
N SER A 160 -2.70 3.65 24.36
CA SER A 160 -1.91 4.73 23.73
C SER A 160 -2.44 6.13 24.07
N GLN A 161 -3.71 6.28 24.40
CA GLN A 161 -4.28 7.57 24.79
C GLN A 161 -3.55 8.19 25.99
N ALA A 162 -3.10 7.36 26.96
CA ALA A 162 -2.37 7.83 28.14
C ALA A 162 -0.98 8.40 27.79
N TYR A 163 -0.34 7.92 26.73
CA TYR A 163 0.89 8.47 26.20
C TYR A 163 0.64 9.82 25.50
N PHE A 164 -0.32 9.87 24.57
CA PHE A 164 -0.62 11.09 23.82
C PHE A 164 -1.16 12.21 24.70
N SER A 165 -1.79 11.90 25.83
CA SER A 165 -2.23 12.88 26.84
C SER A 165 -1.12 13.28 27.84
N GLY A 166 0.10 12.74 27.72
CA GLY A 166 1.22 13.03 28.61
C GLY A 166 1.11 12.40 30.00
N GLN A 167 0.17 11.44 30.21
CA GLN A 167 -0.04 10.82 31.53
C GLN A 167 0.95 9.66 31.80
N LYS A 168 1.45 9.02 30.75
CA LYS A 168 2.37 7.87 30.84
C LYS A 168 3.49 7.98 29.81
N THR A 169 4.61 7.31 30.10
CA THR A 169 5.69 7.13 29.12
C THR A 169 5.30 6.09 28.06
N ALA A 170 5.97 6.12 26.90
CA ALA A 170 5.79 5.09 25.88
C ALA A 170 6.10 3.69 26.40
N GLU A 171 7.14 3.59 27.27
CA GLU A 171 7.56 2.32 27.88
C GLU A 171 6.48 1.76 28.82
N ASP A 172 5.85 2.60 29.66
CA ASP A 172 4.77 2.18 30.55
C ASP A 172 3.53 1.72 29.78
N VAL A 173 3.21 2.43 28.69
CA VAL A 173 2.11 2.05 27.79
C VAL A 173 2.42 0.72 27.10
N ALA A 174 3.63 0.51 26.60
CA ALA A 174 4.02 -0.75 25.99
C ALA A 174 3.89 -1.95 26.94
N LYS A 175 4.30 -1.78 28.22
CA LYS A 175 4.11 -2.82 29.26
C LYS A 175 2.64 -3.14 29.52
N LEU A 176 1.77 -2.13 29.55
CA LEU A 176 0.32 -2.32 29.72
C LEU A 176 -0.31 -3.03 28.55
N VAL A 177 0.03 -2.61 27.31
CA VAL A 177 -0.43 -3.25 26.08
C VAL A 177 -0.02 -4.71 26.08
N GLN A 178 1.27 -5.00 26.34
CA GLN A 178 1.77 -6.38 26.38
C GLN A 178 1.03 -7.24 27.42
N SER A 179 0.79 -6.71 28.62
CA SER A 179 0.07 -7.42 29.66
C SER A 179 -1.37 -7.76 29.26
N LYS A 180 -2.11 -6.76 28.73
CA LYS A 180 -3.51 -6.96 28.30
C LYS A 180 -3.61 -7.89 27.09
N ALA A 181 -2.72 -7.73 26.09
CA ALA A 181 -2.68 -8.61 24.93
C ALA A 181 -2.39 -10.06 25.31
N ASN A 182 -1.47 -10.30 26.24
CA ASN A 182 -1.18 -11.65 26.75
C ASN A 182 -2.41 -12.28 27.43
N ILE A 183 -3.16 -11.52 28.24
CA ILE A 183 -4.40 -12.02 28.85
C ILE A 183 -5.39 -12.39 27.75
N TYR A 184 -5.65 -11.49 26.80
CA TYR A 184 -6.57 -11.74 25.69
C TYR A 184 -6.20 -13.01 24.90
N VAL A 185 -4.94 -13.15 24.49
CA VAL A 185 -4.48 -14.33 23.73
C VAL A 185 -4.62 -15.63 24.54
N ASN A 186 -4.39 -15.58 25.86
CA ASN A 186 -4.53 -16.76 26.69
C ASN A 186 -5.99 -17.17 26.92
N GLU A 187 -6.93 -16.23 26.89
CA GLU A 187 -8.37 -16.51 27.01
C GLU A 187 -8.96 -17.08 25.71
N GLN A 188 -8.28 -16.90 24.56
CA GLN A 188 -8.71 -17.44 23.26
C GLN A 188 -8.17 -18.88 22.99
N ARG A 189 -7.34 -19.43 23.85
CA ARG A 189 -6.79 -20.79 23.77
C ARG A 189 -7.63 -21.78 24.53
#